data_0b02c0c245516d2140cbec76568251fd
#
_entry.id   0b02c0c245516d2140cbec76568251fd
#
_cell.length_a   1.000
_cell.length_b   1.000
_cell.length_c   1.000
_cell.angle_alpha   90.00
_cell.angle_beta   90.00
_cell.angle_gamma   90.00
#
_symmetry.space_group_name_H-M   'P 1'
#
loop_
_entity.id
_entity.type
_entity.pdbx_description
1 polymer ?
#
loop_
_entity_poly.entity_id
_entity_poly.type
_entity_poly.pdbx_seq_one_letter_code
_entity_poly.pdbx_strand_id
1 'polypeptide(L)'
;MRKYLLTIFCLFFIFSKVKSQRVFAVNYASQADIKVWVAQYEHQADLKVFKVKYRHQAEGNEGKWFFTDYAHQAQKKIFYVKYRHQADLVIFFVPYAHRAGWKDNSKKNLLY
;
A
#
# COMPACT_ATOMS: atom_id res chain seq x y z
N MET A 1 24.89 33.41 -6.73
CA MET A 1 24.97 32.24 -7.58
C MET A 1 24.90 30.93 -6.83
N ARG A 2 25.65 30.80 -5.72
CA ARG A 2 25.62 29.57 -4.92
C ARG A 2 24.24 29.27 -4.34
N LYS A 3 23.44 30.28 -4.07
CA LYS A 3 22.09 30.15 -3.53
C LYS A 3 21.15 29.40 -4.47
N TYR A 4 21.33 29.57 -5.77
CA TYR A 4 20.47 28.95 -6.76
C TYR A 4 20.73 27.45 -6.90
N LEU A 5 21.98 27.03 -6.72
CA LEU A 5 22.33 25.63 -6.74
C LEU A 5 21.68 24.87 -5.60
N LEU A 6 21.65 25.44 -4.42
CA LEU A 6 21.01 24.83 -3.26
C LEU A 6 19.51 24.69 -3.45
N THR A 7 18.87 25.72 -4.04
CA THR A 7 17.44 25.68 -4.32
C THR A 7 17.10 24.55 -5.30
N ILE A 8 17.86 24.41 -6.37
CA ILE A 8 17.65 23.38 -7.36
C ILE A 8 17.81 22.00 -6.73
N PHE A 9 18.81 21.84 -5.86
CA PHE A 9 19.04 20.59 -5.16
C PHE A 9 17.85 20.19 -4.28
N CYS A 10 17.27 21.14 -3.55
CA CYS A 10 16.09 20.90 -2.72
C CYS A 10 14.88 20.46 -3.56
N LEU A 11 14.68 21.07 -4.71
CA LEU A 11 13.60 20.69 -5.62
C LEU A 11 13.78 19.26 -6.12
N PHE A 12 15.01 18.87 -6.42
CA PHE A 12 15.32 17.51 -6.85
C PHE A 12 14.95 16.49 -5.79
N PHE A 13 15.18 16.80 -4.52
CA PHE A 13 14.81 15.93 -3.41
C PHE A 13 13.32 15.65 -3.34
N ILE A 14 12.49 16.63 -3.65
CA ILE A 14 11.03 16.50 -3.59
C ILE A 14 10.55 15.41 -4.54
N PHE A 15 11.16 15.29 -5.72
CA PHE A 15 10.78 14.30 -6.72
C PHE A 15 11.20 12.86 -6.37
N SER A 16 12.09 12.68 -5.40
CA SER A 16 12.57 11.35 -5.04
C SER A 16 11.64 10.59 -4.10
N LYS A 17 10.50 11.18 -3.70
CA LYS A 17 9.59 10.62 -2.70
C LYS A 17 8.36 9.93 -3.27
N VAL A 18 8.41 9.48 -4.51
CA VAL A 18 7.32 8.68 -5.08
C VAL A 18 7.31 7.33 -4.38
N LYS A 19 6.17 7.00 -3.75
CA LYS A 19 6.01 5.75 -3.01
C LYS A 19 5.33 4.71 -3.89
N SER A 20 5.79 3.47 -3.79
CA SER A 20 5.13 2.35 -4.41
C SER A 20 4.61 1.40 -3.34
N GLN A 21 3.48 0.77 -3.60
CA GLN A 21 2.81 -0.11 -2.66
C GLN A 21 3.33 -1.54 -2.84
N ARG A 22 4.54 -1.79 -2.35
CA ARG A 22 5.14 -3.13 -2.34
C ARG A 22 4.82 -3.79 -1.03
N VAL A 23 4.16 -4.92 -1.09
CA VAL A 23 3.57 -5.60 0.06
C VAL A 23 4.13 -7.00 0.20
N PHE A 24 4.42 -7.40 1.43
CA PHE A 24 4.84 -8.76 1.74
C PHE A 24 3.96 -9.31 2.86
N ALA A 25 3.37 -10.50 2.65
CA ALA A 25 2.54 -11.16 3.65
C ALA A 25 3.43 -11.96 4.60
N VAL A 26 3.40 -11.61 5.89
CA VAL A 26 4.17 -12.28 6.93
C VAL A 26 3.33 -13.38 7.57
N ASN A 27 4.03 -14.34 8.22
CA ASN A 27 3.38 -15.50 8.84
C ASN A 27 2.91 -15.24 10.27
N TYR A 28 3.39 -14.17 10.92
CA TYR A 28 3.08 -13.86 12.31
C TYR A 28 2.69 -12.41 12.46
N ALA A 29 1.64 -12.16 13.27
CA ALA A 29 1.13 -10.82 13.51
C ALA A 29 2.20 -9.87 14.06
N SER A 30 3.11 -10.38 14.89
CA SER A 30 4.18 -9.58 15.49
C SER A 30 5.17 -9.00 14.48
N GLN A 31 5.21 -9.55 13.27
CA GLN A 31 6.11 -9.10 12.20
C GLN A 31 5.44 -8.12 11.25
N ALA A 32 4.15 -7.88 11.39
CA ALA A 32 3.37 -7.07 10.46
C ALA A 32 3.36 -5.60 10.83
N ASP A 33 3.35 -4.76 9.81
CA ASP A 33 3.07 -3.32 9.96
C ASP A 33 1.56 -3.09 10.05
N ILE A 34 0.78 -3.91 9.33
CA ILE A 34 -0.67 -3.77 9.24
C ILE A 34 -1.30 -5.15 9.29
N LYS A 35 -2.39 -5.28 10.07
CA LYS A 35 -3.23 -6.47 10.07
C LYS A 35 -4.37 -6.26 9.10
N VAL A 36 -4.58 -7.21 8.20
CA VAL A 36 -5.50 -7.09 7.07
C VAL A 36 -6.53 -8.21 7.10
N TRP A 37 -7.79 -7.87 6.91
CA TRP A 37 -8.84 -8.84 6.68
C TRP A 37 -9.38 -8.70 5.26
N VAL A 38 -9.49 -9.83 4.55
CA VAL A 38 -10.01 -9.85 3.18
C VAL A 38 -11.52 -10.03 3.24
N ALA A 39 -12.26 -9.00 2.82
CA ALA A 39 -13.70 -9.01 2.83
C ALA A 39 -14.25 -9.95 1.76
N GLN A 40 -15.41 -10.53 2.03
CA GLN A 40 -16.12 -11.40 1.10
C GLN A 40 -16.88 -10.60 0.04
N TYR A 41 -17.28 -9.37 0.40
CA TYR A 41 -18.05 -8.49 -0.48
C TYR A 41 -17.39 -7.12 -0.58
N GLU A 42 -17.48 -6.52 -1.76
CA GLU A 42 -16.82 -5.25 -2.06
C GLU A 42 -17.28 -4.12 -1.14
N HIS A 43 -18.57 -4.06 -0.81
CA HIS A 43 -19.09 -2.98 0.04
C HIS A 43 -18.58 -2.99 1.47
N GLN A 44 -17.98 -4.09 1.92
CA GLN A 44 -17.42 -4.22 3.26
C GLN A 44 -16.00 -3.67 3.38
N ALA A 45 -15.35 -3.39 2.26
CA ALA A 45 -13.93 -3.03 2.25
C ALA A 45 -13.69 -1.56 2.51
N ASP A 46 -12.59 -1.27 3.19
CA ASP A 46 -12.04 0.09 3.32
C ASP A 46 -11.27 0.46 2.05
N LEU A 47 -10.61 -0.52 1.45
CA LEU A 47 -9.78 -0.35 0.27
C LEU A 47 -10.02 -1.50 -0.71
N LYS A 48 -10.29 -1.15 -1.95
CA LYS A 48 -10.36 -2.11 -3.04
C LYS A 48 -8.96 -2.23 -3.63
N VAL A 49 -8.42 -3.45 -3.64
CA VAL A 49 -7.04 -3.73 -4.02
C VAL A 49 -6.99 -4.47 -5.34
N PHE A 50 -6.17 -3.98 -6.26
CA PHE A 50 -5.80 -4.68 -7.48
C PHE A 50 -4.35 -5.13 -7.38
N LYS A 51 -4.10 -6.43 -7.55
CA LYS A 51 -2.75 -6.98 -7.58
C LYS A 51 -2.11 -6.67 -8.91
N VAL A 52 -1.10 -5.81 -8.91
CA VAL A 52 -0.37 -5.49 -10.13
C VAL A 52 0.71 -6.54 -10.40
N LYS A 53 1.06 -6.68 -11.66
CA LYS A 53 2.00 -7.70 -12.11
C LYS A 53 3.46 -7.26 -11.95
N TYR A 54 3.70 -5.96 -12.09
CA TYR A 54 5.05 -5.39 -12.06
C TYR A 54 5.14 -4.29 -11.02
N ARG A 55 6.32 -4.19 -10.39
CA ARG A 55 6.58 -3.22 -9.31
C ARG A 55 6.22 -1.78 -9.69
N HIS A 56 6.58 -1.37 -10.91
CA HIS A 56 6.35 0.02 -11.34
C HIS A 56 4.86 0.37 -11.49
N GLN A 57 3.99 -0.63 -11.54
CA GLN A 57 2.54 -0.41 -11.63
C GLN A 57 1.90 -0.09 -10.28
N ALA A 58 2.65 -0.27 -9.19
CA ALA A 58 2.14 -0.08 -7.82
C ALA A 58 2.40 1.32 -7.27
N GLU A 59 2.52 2.31 -8.14
CA GLU A 59 2.79 3.69 -7.72
C GLU A 59 1.56 4.32 -7.06
N GLY A 60 1.84 5.18 -6.08
CA GLY A 60 0.80 5.89 -5.35
C GLY A 60 0.13 5.04 -4.29
N ASN A 61 -0.91 5.59 -3.67
CA ASN A 61 -1.66 4.93 -2.60
C ASN A 61 -3.14 4.83 -3.00
N GLU A 62 -3.39 4.11 -4.09
CA GLU A 62 -4.73 4.00 -4.68
C GLU A 62 -5.20 2.55 -4.82
N GLY A 63 -4.63 1.65 -4.00
CA GLY A 63 -5.04 0.26 -3.98
C GLY A 63 -4.35 -0.65 -4.98
N LYS A 64 -3.35 -0.17 -5.68
CA LYS A 64 -2.55 -0.99 -6.59
C LYS A 64 -1.36 -1.54 -5.82
N TRP A 65 -1.39 -2.83 -5.53
CA TRP A 65 -0.38 -3.49 -4.70
C TRP A 65 0.46 -4.45 -5.53
N PHE A 66 1.77 -4.35 -5.35
CA PHE A 66 2.71 -5.35 -5.85
C PHE A 66 3.14 -6.25 -4.70
N PHE A 67 2.85 -7.54 -4.80
CA PHE A 67 3.26 -8.52 -3.79
C PHE A 67 4.67 -8.97 -4.09
N THR A 68 5.61 -8.58 -3.24
CA THR A 68 7.01 -8.99 -3.37
C THR A 68 7.24 -10.33 -2.72
N ASP A 69 8.25 -11.07 -3.20
CA ASP A 69 8.62 -12.38 -2.66
C ASP A 69 9.52 -12.27 -1.42
N TYR A 70 10.05 -11.08 -1.15
CA TYR A 70 11.03 -10.88 -0.08
C TYR A 70 10.62 -9.74 0.84
N ALA A 71 10.67 -10.02 2.17
CA ALA A 71 10.27 -9.06 3.19
C ALA A 71 11.06 -7.75 3.11
N HIS A 72 12.37 -7.83 2.82
CA HIS A 72 13.24 -6.64 2.79
C HIS A 72 12.94 -5.71 1.62
N GLN A 73 12.19 -6.16 0.61
CA GLN A 73 11.79 -5.34 -0.52
C GLN A 73 10.42 -4.69 -0.32
N ALA A 74 9.72 -5.05 0.73
CA ALA A 74 8.38 -4.54 0.98
C ALA A 74 8.40 -3.15 1.60
N GLN A 75 7.46 -2.31 1.18
CA GLN A 75 7.17 -1.05 1.86
C GLN A 75 6.35 -1.32 3.11
N LYS A 76 5.40 -2.25 3.02
CA LYS A 76 4.56 -2.66 4.13
C LYS A 76 4.48 -4.17 4.24
N LYS A 77 4.62 -4.66 5.46
CA LYS A 77 4.42 -6.07 5.77
C LYS A 77 3.02 -6.22 6.33
N ILE A 78 2.25 -7.15 5.76
CA ILE A 78 0.87 -7.38 6.17
C ILE A 78 0.73 -8.75 6.78
N PHE A 79 -0.22 -8.88 7.71
CA PHE A 79 -0.62 -10.16 8.25
C PHE A 79 -2.12 -10.33 8.04
N TYR A 80 -2.52 -11.41 7.38
CA TYR A 80 -3.93 -11.73 7.16
C TYR A 80 -4.53 -12.27 8.45
N VAL A 81 -5.50 -11.55 9.01
CA VAL A 81 -6.20 -11.99 10.21
C VAL A 81 -7.42 -12.82 9.83
N LYS A 82 -7.84 -13.66 10.77
CA LYS A 82 -8.93 -14.59 10.59
C LYS A 82 -10.29 -13.94 10.72
N TYR A 83 -10.39 -12.89 11.54
CA TYR A 83 -11.64 -12.22 11.85
C TYR A 83 -11.52 -10.72 11.62
N ARG A 84 -12.61 -10.13 11.10
CA ARG A 84 -12.65 -8.71 10.76
C ARG A 84 -12.28 -7.80 11.91
N HIS A 85 -12.73 -8.09 13.12
CA HIS A 85 -12.47 -7.23 14.28
C HIS A 85 -11.00 -7.16 14.68
N GLN A 86 -10.17 -8.07 14.17
CA GLN A 86 -8.73 -8.08 14.42
C GLN A 86 -7.94 -7.24 13.42
N ALA A 87 -8.59 -6.76 12.36
CA ALA A 87 -7.91 -6.06 11.28
C ALA A 87 -7.77 -4.57 11.53
N ASP A 88 -6.64 -4.02 11.09
CA ASP A 88 -6.46 -2.58 10.99
C ASP A 88 -7.07 -2.06 9.69
N LEU A 89 -7.08 -2.91 8.65
CA LEU A 89 -7.54 -2.55 7.32
C LEU A 89 -8.33 -3.70 6.72
N VAL A 90 -9.51 -3.40 6.19
CA VAL A 90 -10.35 -4.37 5.47
C VAL A 90 -10.19 -4.12 3.98
N ILE A 91 -9.78 -5.14 3.24
CA ILE A 91 -9.57 -5.03 1.80
C ILE A 91 -10.49 -5.97 1.03
N PHE A 92 -10.70 -5.67 -0.24
CA PHE A 92 -11.37 -6.54 -1.19
C PHE A 92 -10.58 -6.52 -2.49
N PHE A 93 -10.22 -7.71 -3.00
CA PHE A 93 -9.48 -7.81 -4.25
C PHE A 93 -10.41 -7.65 -5.44
N VAL A 94 -10.07 -6.70 -6.32
CA VAL A 94 -10.84 -6.44 -7.55
C VAL A 94 -10.09 -6.98 -8.76
N PRO A 95 -10.82 -7.39 -9.84
CA PRO A 95 -10.18 -7.99 -11.01
C PRO A 95 -9.60 -6.99 -12.00
N TYR A 96 -9.88 -5.70 -11.84
CA TYR A 96 -9.42 -4.67 -12.77
C TYR A 96 -8.81 -3.48 -12.05
N ALA A 97 -7.73 -2.92 -12.62
CA ALA A 97 -7.01 -1.81 -12.02
C ALA A 97 -7.88 -0.57 -11.81
N HIS A 98 -8.79 -0.28 -12.74
CA HIS A 98 -9.66 0.90 -12.66
C HIS A 98 -10.68 0.82 -11.53
N ARG A 99 -10.89 -0.38 -10.95
CA ARG A 99 -11.81 -0.56 -9.82
C ARG A 99 -11.11 -0.42 -8.48
N ALA A 100 -9.78 -0.35 -8.45
CA ALA A 100 -9.02 -0.18 -7.22
C ALA A 100 -9.23 1.22 -6.65
N GLY A 101 -9.15 1.34 -5.32
CA GLY A 101 -9.23 2.63 -4.68
C GLY A 101 -9.81 2.59 -3.28
N TRP A 102 -9.64 3.70 -2.58
CA TRP A 102 -10.11 3.86 -1.22
C TRP A 102 -11.60 4.12 -1.18
N LYS A 103 -12.28 3.37 -0.30
CA LYS A 103 -13.66 3.66 0.07
C LYS A 103 -13.71 4.46 1.35
N ASP A 104 -12.82 4.14 2.30
CA ASP A 104 -12.68 4.88 3.55
C ASP A 104 -11.33 5.59 3.57
N ASN A 105 -11.32 6.87 3.22
CA ASN A 105 -10.11 7.67 3.14
C ASN A 105 -9.45 7.92 4.50
N SER A 106 -10.17 7.72 5.59
CA SER A 106 -9.63 7.95 6.93
C SER A 106 -8.49 6.98 7.28
N LYS A 107 -8.42 5.84 6.59
CA LYS A 107 -7.38 4.82 6.80
C LYS A 107 -6.22 4.90 5.81
N LYS A 108 -6.24 5.89 4.93
CA LYS A 108 -5.26 6.00 3.85
C LYS A 108 -3.83 6.12 4.37
N ASN A 109 -3.64 6.76 5.50
CA ASN A 109 -2.31 6.95 6.09
C ASN A 109 -1.69 5.68 6.65
N LEU A 110 -2.44 4.60 6.82
CA LEU A 110 -1.87 3.32 7.24
C LEU A 110 -0.87 2.77 6.23
N LEU A 111 -0.97 3.19 4.97
CA LEU A 111 -0.13 2.68 3.88
C LEU A 111 0.95 3.66 3.41
N TYR A 112 1.13 4.74 4.13
CA TYR A 112 2.22 5.68 3.85
C TYR A 112 3.48 5.35 4.62
#